data_c15ae831475161f60390f73c43d30f09
#
_entry.id   c15ae831475161f60390f73c43d30f09
#
_cell.length_a   1.000
_cell.length_b   1.000
_cell.length_c   1.000
_cell.angle_alpha   90.00
_cell.angle_beta   90.00
_cell.angle_gamma   90.00
#
_symmetry.space_group_name_H-M   'P 1'
#
loop_
_entity.id
_entity.type
_entity.pdbx_description
1 polymer ?
#
loop_
_entity_poly.entity_id
_entity_poly.type
_entity_poly.pdbx_seq_one_letter_code
_entity_poly.pdbx_strand_id
1 'polypeptide(L)'
;AKIGMLTVVVGAAANIVLDPVFIFVLHLGVRGAAIATVISQMLSALWVLRFLTGRQAELKIGFRGFQPDFACIRRIATLGVSSFVMSFTDSLVQIACNATLLTFGGDIYISVMTVLNSVRQIAQTPVMAIADGATAVISFNYGARNVARVKKTVGLMFSALSVFILCGCVLAELLPEMVISIFNSEEALLETAVWALRVYLASFWLFGLQMAAQQVFMATGKARQSLFCACLRKLILLIPLIHLMPLFFENKVFAVFLAEPVADLLSVIICMTLFRFTFWRDMAHLEAQ
;
A
#
# COMPACT_ATOMS: atom_id res chain seq x y z
N ALA A 1 14.76 -6.22 14.79
CA ALA A 1 14.73 -6.04 13.31
C ALA A 1 15.20 -7.29 12.56
N LYS A 2 16.40 -7.84 12.81
CA LYS A 2 16.95 -8.99 12.05
C LYS A 2 16.06 -10.23 12.06
N ILE A 3 15.47 -10.58 13.19
CA ILE A 3 14.63 -11.78 13.32
C ILE A 3 13.30 -11.62 12.59
N GLY A 4 12.68 -10.43 12.66
CA GLY A 4 11.48 -10.15 11.88
C GLY A 4 11.74 -10.23 10.37
N MET A 5 12.87 -9.68 9.90
CA MET A 5 13.29 -9.82 8.51
C MET A 5 13.49 -11.30 8.12
N LEU A 6 14.20 -12.08 8.94
CA LEU A 6 14.44 -13.50 8.67
C LEU A 6 13.14 -14.31 8.60
N THR A 7 12.13 -13.97 9.40
CA THR A 7 10.82 -14.61 9.34
C THR A 7 10.18 -14.50 7.95
N VAL A 8 10.20 -13.29 7.38
CA VAL A 8 9.65 -13.05 6.04
C VAL A 8 10.50 -13.74 4.97
N VAL A 9 11.84 -13.66 5.10
CA VAL A 9 12.77 -14.29 4.14
C VAL A 9 12.62 -15.80 4.13
N VAL A 10 12.50 -16.46 5.29
CA VAL A 10 12.28 -17.92 5.38
C VAL A 10 10.99 -18.33 4.68
N GLY A 11 9.88 -17.61 4.92
CA GLY A 11 8.62 -17.87 4.25
C GLY A 11 8.68 -17.66 2.75
N ALA A 12 9.26 -16.55 2.31
CA ALA A 12 9.38 -16.22 0.89
C ALA A 12 10.29 -17.22 0.16
N ALA A 13 11.44 -17.58 0.74
CA ALA A 13 12.35 -18.56 0.15
C ALA A 13 11.71 -19.95 0.05
N ALA A 14 10.97 -20.37 1.09
CA ALA A 14 10.23 -21.62 1.07
C ALA A 14 9.16 -21.61 -0.05
N ASN A 15 8.42 -20.52 -0.20
CA ASN A 15 7.38 -20.38 -1.22
C ASN A 15 7.98 -20.44 -2.64
N ILE A 16 9.06 -19.69 -2.91
CA ILE A 16 9.76 -19.68 -4.21
C ILE A 16 10.23 -21.08 -4.62
N VAL A 17 10.65 -21.90 -3.64
CA VAL A 17 11.11 -23.27 -3.91
C VAL A 17 9.94 -24.24 -4.05
N LEU A 18 8.94 -24.13 -3.20
CA LEU A 18 7.81 -25.06 -3.15
C LEU A 18 6.81 -24.84 -4.29
N ASP A 19 6.58 -23.60 -4.73
CA ASP A 19 5.65 -23.29 -5.82
C ASP A 19 5.99 -24.07 -7.11
N PRO A 20 7.22 -24.00 -7.67
CA PRO A 20 7.58 -24.77 -8.85
C PRO A 20 7.44 -26.28 -8.66
N VAL A 21 7.82 -26.79 -7.48
CA VAL A 21 7.73 -28.23 -7.18
C VAL A 21 6.29 -28.70 -7.18
N PHE A 22 5.39 -27.99 -6.49
CA PHE A 22 3.98 -28.40 -6.39
C PHE A 22 3.20 -28.13 -7.69
N ILE A 23 3.52 -27.07 -8.41
CA ILE A 23 2.83 -26.71 -9.66
C ILE A 23 3.29 -27.60 -10.82
N PHE A 24 4.62 -27.67 -11.06
CA PHE A 24 5.17 -28.27 -12.27
C PHE A 24 5.61 -29.73 -12.07
N VAL A 25 6.26 -30.06 -10.93
CA VAL A 25 6.76 -31.43 -10.71
C VAL A 25 5.65 -32.37 -10.26
N LEU A 26 4.81 -31.93 -9.33
CA LEU A 26 3.67 -32.72 -8.83
C LEU A 26 2.38 -32.50 -9.63
N HIS A 27 2.43 -31.63 -10.65
CA HIS A 27 1.29 -31.33 -11.55
C HIS A 27 -0.02 -30.96 -10.84
N LEU A 28 0.05 -30.36 -9.64
CA LEU A 28 -1.12 -29.99 -8.86
C LEU A 28 -1.75 -28.64 -9.29
N GLY A 29 -1.12 -27.90 -10.21
CA GLY A 29 -1.61 -26.62 -10.72
C GLY A 29 -1.92 -25.62 -9.59
N VAL A 30 -3.11 -24.99 -9.63
CA VAL A 30 -3.54 -23.98 -8.63
C VAL A 30 -3.59 -24.55 -7.21
N ARG A 31 -3.96 -25.83 -7.04
CA ARG A 31 -3.95 -26.49 -5.72
C ARG A 31 -2.54 -26.59 -5.17
N GLY A 32 -1.56 -26.86 -6.04
CA GLY A 32 -0.15 -26.89 -5.67
C GLY A 32 0.35 -25.56 -5.11
N ALA A 33 0.04 -24.45 -5.78
CA ALA A 33 0.37 -23.12 -5.31
C ALA A 33 -0.25 -22.80 -3.93
N ALA A 34 -1.53 -23.17 -3.72
CA ALA A 34 -2.18 -22.97 -2.44
C ALA A 34 -1.50 -23.77 -1.31
N ILE A 35 -1.16 -25.04 -1.56
CA ILE A 35 -0.45 -25.90 -0.58
C ILE A 35 0.94 -25.33 -0.27
N ALA A 36 1.71 -24.92 -1.29
CA ALA A 36 3.02 -24.33 -1.11
C ALA A 36 2.96 -23.05 -0.25
N THR A 37 1.97 -22.20 -0.51
CA THR A 37 1.74 -20.99 0.29
C THR A 37 1.44 -21.32 1.76
N VAL A 38 0.55 -22.27 2.03
CA VAL A 38 0.21 -22.69 3.41
C VAL A 38 1.44 -23.26 4.13
N ILE A 39 2.23 -24.12 3.47
CA ILE A 39 3.45 -24.70 4.06
C ILE A 39 4.46 -23.59 4.36
N SER A 40 4.67 -22.65 3.45
CA SER A 40 5.61 -21.53 3.62
C SER A 40 5.22 -20.61 4.77
N GLN A 41 3.93 -20.31 4.91
CA GLN A 41 3.41 -19.54 6.05
C GLN A 41 3.56 -20.32 7.36
N MET A 42 3.32 -21.63 7.36
CA MET A 42 3.50 -22.48 8.52
C MET A 42 4.98 -22.52 8.96
N LEU A 43 5.92 -22.60 8.05
CA LEU A 43 7.36 -22.52 8.35
C LEU A 43 7.73 -21.18 8.98
N SER A 44 7.22 -20.06 8.43
CA SER A 44 7.38 -18.73 9.04
C SER A 44 6.83 -18.66 10.45
N ALA A 45 5.62 -19.18 10.66
CA ALA A 45 4.96 -19.19 11.97
C ALA A 45 5.74 -20.03 12.98
N LEU A 46 6.21 -21.23 12.61
CA LEU A 46 7.04 -22.09 13.45
C LEU A 46 8.37 -21.42 13.81
N TRP A 47 9.00 -20.71 12.85
CA TRP A 47 10.21 -19.93 13.13
C TRP A 47 9.97 -18.86 14.20
N VAL A 48 8.89 -18.08 14.09
CA VAL A 48 8.52 -17.06 15.07
C VAL A 48 8.21 -17.69 16.43
N LEU A 49 7.43 -18.77 16.46
CA LEU A 49 7.10 -19.47 17.71
C LEU A 49 8.36 -20.00 18.42
N ARG A 50 9.27 -20.62 17.65
CA ARG A 50 10.57 -21.09 18.18
C ARG A 50 11.38 -19.94 18.79
N PHE A 51 11.38 -18.77 18.15
CA PHE A 51 12.05 -17.59 18.68
C PHE A 51 11.38 -17.10 19.98
N LEU A 52 10.05 -16.90 19.98
CA LEU A 52 9.30 -16.37 21.12
C LEU A 52 9.26 -17.30 22.33
N THR A 53 9.45 -18.60 22.13
CA THR A 53 9.60 -19.59 23.21
C THR A 53 11.06 -19.77 23.65
N GLY A 54 12.00 -19.24 22.88
CA GLY A 54 13.44 -19.35 23.10
C GLY A 54 13.97 -18.43 24.21
N ARG A 55 15.25 -18.63 24.59
CA ARG A 55 15.91 -17.83 25.63
C ARG A 55 16.29 -16.41 25.17
N GLN A 56 16.30 -16.15 23.88
CA GLN A 56 16.74 -14.86 23.29
C GLN A 56 15.60 -13.84 23.17
N ALA A 57 14.35 -14.25 23.39
CA ALA A 57 13.21 -13.34 23.32
C ALA A 57 13.06 -12.58 24.65
N GLU A 58 13.00 -11.26 24.58
CA GLU A 58 12.67 -10.40 25.72
C GLU A 58 11.21 -10.61 26.16
N LEU A 59 10.31 -10.79 25.18
CA LEU A 59 8.91 -11.13 25.40
C LEU A 59 8.71 -12.63 25.13
N LYS A 60 8.31 -13.38 26.15
CA LYS A 60 8.03 -14.81 26.04
C LYS A 60 6.54 -15.06 26.02
N ILE A 61 6.11 -15.92 25.10
CA ILE A 61 4.74 -16.44 25.12
C ILE A 61 4.66 -17.49 26.23
N GLY A 62 3.86 -17.20 27.25
CA GLY A 62 3.56 -18.15 28.35
C GLY A 62 2.08 -18.44 28.35
N PHE A 63 1.72 -19.71 28.31
CA PHE A 63 0.31 -20.13 28.40
C PHE A 63 -0.16 -20.32 29.88
N ARG A 64 0.77 -20.30 30.83
CA ARG A 64 0.43 -20.41 32.25
C ARG A 64 -0.07 -19.07 32.79
N GLY A 65 -1.30 -19.06 33.27
CA GLY A 65 -1.91 -17.85 33.86
C GLY A 65 -2.52 -16.90 32.83
N PHE A 66 -2.77 -17.37 31.59
CA PHE A 66 -3.48 -16.58 30.59
C PHE A 66 -4.89 -16.26 31.08
N GLN A 67 -5.10 -15.01 31.43
CA GLN A 67 -6.42 -14.46 31.71
C GLN A 67 -6.75 -13.45 30.58
N PRO A 68 -7.88 -13.62 29.87
CA PRO A 68 -8.27 -12.70 28.84
C PRO A 68 -8.62 -11.34 29.45
N ASP A 69 -7.82 -10.33 29.15
CA ASP A 69 -8.11 -8.93 29.49
C ASP A 69 -8.98 -8.30 28.39
N PHE A 70 -10.27 -8.18 28.66
CA PHE A 70 -11.23 -7.60 27.73
C PHE A 70 -10.92 -6.13 27.39
N ALA A 71 -10.29 -5.37 28.28
CA ALA A 71 -9.89 -4.00 28.00
C ALA A 71 -8.74 -3.96 26.96
N CYS A 72 -7.78 -4.87 27.09
CA CYS A 72 -6.71 -5.06 26.13
C CYS A 72 -7.25 -5.53 24.77
N ILE A 73 -8.13 -6.54 24.77
CA ILE A 73 -8.76 -7.07 23.56
C ILE A 73 -9.54 -5.95 22.83
N ARG A 74 -10.31 -5.14 23.55
CA ARG A 74 -11.04 -4.00 22.99
C ARG A 74 -10.10 -2.97 22.33
N ARG A 75 -8.97 -2.67 22.97
CA ARG A 75 -7.96 -1.75 22.40
C ARG A 75 -7.36 -2.32 21.10
N ILE A 76 -7.00 -3.61 21.10
CA ILE A 76 -6.48 -4.30 19.91
C ILE A 76 -7.52 -4.28 18.78
N ALA A 77 -8.77 -4.64 19.09
CA ALA A 77 -9.87 -4.62 18.12
C ALA A 77 -10.10 -3.22 17.54
N THR A 78 -10.08 -2.17 18.38
CA THR A 78 -10.24 -0.79 17.92
C THR A 78 -9.12 -0.34 16.97
N LEU A 79 -7.88 -0.75 17.24
CA LEU A 79 -6.76 -0.51 16.31
C LEU A 79 -6.91 -1.31 15.01
N GLY A 80 -7.35 -2.57 15.12
CA GLY A 80 -7.62 -3.44 13.96
C GLY A 80 -8.72 -2.92 13.04
N VAL A 81 -9.76 -2.26 13.59
CA VAL A 81 -10.84 -1.65 12.80
C VAL A 81 -10.29 -0.64 11.79
N SER A 82 -9.30 0.16 12.15
CA SER A 82 -8.71 1.14 11.22
C SER A 82 -8.07 0.46 10.01
N SER A 83 -7.29 -0.61 10.23
CA SER A 83 -6.68 -1.39 9.15
C SER A 83 -7.73 -2.14 8.32
N PHE A 84 -8.77 -2.66 8.97
CA PHE A 84 -9.90 -3.29 8.29
C PHE A 84 -10.62 -2.29 7.36
N VAL A 85 -10.95 -1.08 7.85
CA VAL A 85 -11.61 -0.04 7.05
C VAL A 85 -10.76 0.33 5.84
N MET A 86 -9.44 0.44 5.99
CA MET A 86 -8.54 0.73 4.86
C MET A 86 -8.59 -0.38 3.82
N SER A 87 -8.44 -1.64 4.20
CA SER A 87 -8.48 -2.79 3.27
C SER A 87 -9.87 -2.98 2.64
N PHE A 88 -10.93 -2.79 3.44
CA PHE A 88 -12.30 -2.85 2.94
C PHE A 88 -12.58 -1.77 1.89
N THR A 89 -12.05 -0.57 2.11
CA THR A 89 -12.15 0.54 1.15
C THR A 89 -11.44 0.23 -0.16
N ASP A 90 -10.28 -0.45 -0.13
CA ASP A 90 -9.58 -0.90 -1.34
C ASP A 90 -10.44 -1.88 -2.14
N SER A 91 -11.09 -2.82 -1.46
CA SER A 91 -12.00 -3.77 -2.10
C SER A 91 -13.21 -3.09 -2.72
N LEU A 92 -13.79 -2.07 -2.05
CA LEU A 92 -14.91 -1.30 -2.60
C LEU A 92 -14.52 -0.54 -3.87
N VAL A 93 -13.35 0.09 -3.88
CA VAL A 93 -12.82 0.77 -5.08
C VAL A 93 -12.66 -0.22 -6.23
N GLN A 94 -12.06 -1.38 -5.95
CA GLN A 94 -11.87 -2.43 -6.96
C GLN A 94 -13.21 -2.91 -7.55
N ILE A 95 -14.20 -3.16 -6.70
CA ILE A 95 -15.55 -3.57 -7.14
C ILE A 95 -16.21 -2.48 -7.99
N ALA A 96 -16.17 -1.22 -7.53
CA ALA A 96 -16.76 -0.11 -8.25
C ALA A 96 -16.11 0.09 -9.63
N CYS A 97 -14.77 0.01 -9.69
CA CYS A 97 -14.00 0.17 -10.91
C CYS A 97 -14.31 -0.97 -11.90
N ASN A 98 -14.24 -2.22 -11.45
CA ASN A 98 -14.49 -3.39 -12.28
C ASN A 98 -15.95 -3.42 -12.80
N ALA A 99 -16.94 -3.11 -11.95
CA ALA A 99 -18.34 -3.06 -12.35
C ALA A 99 -18.61 -1.99 -13.41
N THR A 100 -17.99 -0.81 -13.24
CA THR A 100 -18.15 0.30 -14.19
C THR A 100 -17.43 0.02 -15.52
N LEU A 101 -16.22 -0.55 -15.48
CA LEU A 101 -15.47 -0.95 -16.68
C LEU A 101 -16.18 -2.06 -17.45
N LEU A 102 -16.74 -3.05 -16.75
CA LEU A 102 -17.53 -4.13 -17.35
C LEU A 102 -18.75 -3.57 -18.11
N THR A 103 -19.43 -2.59 -17.51
CA THR A 103 -20.63 -2.00 -18.08
C THR A 103 -20.34 -1.22 -19.36
N PHE A 104 -19.21 -0.51 -19.43
CA PHE A 104 -18.92 0.42 -20.53
C PHE A 104 -17.88 -0.10 -21.54
N GLY A 105 -17.05 -1.06 -21.17
CA GLY A 105 -15.93 -1.50 -21.99
C GLY A 105 -15.80 -3.02 -22.17
N GLY A 106 -16.45 -3.82 -21.30
CA GLY A 106 -16.35 -5.29 -21.33
C GLY A 106 -15.10 -5.85 -20.65
N ASP A 107 -14.90 -7.16 -20.81
CA ASP A 107 -13.89 -7.94 -20.06
C ASP A 107 -12.45 -7.54 -20.34
N ILE A 108 -12.14 -7.03 -21.53
CA ILE A 108 -10.78 -6.61 -21.90
C ILE A 108 -10.29 -5.48 -20.97
N TYR A 109 -11.16 -4.53 -20.61
CA TYR A 109 -10.79 -3.41 -19.76
C TYR A 109 -10.64 -3.82 -18.29
N ILE A 110 -11.30 -4.88 -17.83
CA ILE A 110 -11.05 -5.49 -16.50
C ILE A 110 -9.65 -6.11 -16.49
N SER A 111 -9.29 -6.81 -17.57
CA SER A 111 -7.95 -7.39 -17.71
C SER A 111 -6.86 -6.31 -17.75
N VAL A 112 -7.08 -5.24 -18.52
CA VAL A 112 -6.22 -4.05 -18.53
C VAL A 112 -6.08 -3.47 -17.12
N MET A 113 -7.18 -3.23 -16.40
CA MET A 113 -7.15 -2.67 -15.04
C MET A 113 -6.38 -3.56 -14.07
N THR A 114 -6.47 -4.88 -14.22
CA THR A 114 -5.70 -5.84 -13.41
C THR A 114 -4.21 -5.68 -13.64
N VAL A 115 -3.77 -5.53 -14.89
CA VAL A 115 -2.37 -5.28 -15.24
C VAL A 115 -1.91 -3.93 -14.68
N LEU A 116 -2.70 -2.85 -14.85
CA LEU A 116 -2.36 -1.53 -14.32
C LEU A 116 -2.23 -1.52 -12.79
N ASN A 117 -3.13 -2.21 -12.09
CA ASN A 117 -3.05 -2.37 -10.64
C ASN A 117 -1.78 -3.14 -10.23
N SER A 118 -1.37 -4.15 -10.99
CA SER A 118 -0.15 -4.92 -10.73
C SER A 118 1.10 -4.05 -10.90
N VAL A 119 1.17 -3.25 -11.96
CA VAL A 119 2.25 -2.27 -12.17
C VAL A 119 2.32 -1.28 -11.01
N ARG A 120 1.17 -0.72 -10.63
CA ARG A 120 1.06 0.21 -9.50
C ARG A 120 1.52 -0.43 -8.20
N GLN A 121 1.13 -1.66 -7.92
CA GLN A 121 1.50 -2.38 -6.71
C GLN A 121 3.00 -2.64 -6.61
N ILE A 122 3.66 -3.00 -7.70
CA ILE A 122 5.12 -3.15 -7.75
C ILE A 122 5.80 -1.81 -7.41
N ALA A 123 5.32 -0.70 -7.95
CA ALA A 123 5.87 0.62 -7.66
C ALA A 123 5.59 1.07 -6.21
N GLN A 124 4.43 0.72 -5.65
CA GLN A 124 4.04 1.09 -4.28
C GLN A 124 4.80 0.32 -3.20
N THR A 125 5.13 -0.95 -3.41
CA THR A 125 5.73 -1.81 -2.38
C THR A 125 7.05 -1.26 -1.81
N PRO A 126 8.05 -0.84 -2.62
CA PRO A 126 9.26 -0.22 -2.09
C PRO A 126 9.00 1.14 -1.41
N VAL A 127 8.03 1.90 -1.91
CA VAL A 127 7.61 3.18 -1.31
C VAL A 127 7.10 2.98 0.11
N MET A 128 6.23 1.99 0.31
CA MET A 128 5.72 1.61 1.63
C MET A 128 6.86 1.19 2.56
N ALA A 129 7.80 0.37 2.06
CA ALA A 129 8.94 -0.09 2.86
C ALA A 129 9.84 1.07 3.33
N ILE A 130 10.13 2.04 2.45
CA ILE A 130 10.89 3.25 2.80
C ILE A 130 10.13 4.09 3.83
N ALA A 131 8.83 4.27 3.63
CA ALA A 131 7.96 5.06 4.50
C ALA A 131 7.83 4.43 5.89
N ASP A 132 7.66 3.12 5.99
CA ASP A 132 7.58 2.38 7.26
C ASP A 132 8.90 2.44 8.03
N GLY A 133 10.04 2.31 7.33
CA GLY A 133 11.38 2.50 7.92
C GLY A 133 11.57 3.90 8.50
N ALA A 134 11.17 4.92 7.77
CA ALA A 134 11.24 6.31 8.24
C ALA A 134 10.28 6.58 9.41
N THR A 135 9.10 5.98 9.42
CA THR A 135 8.09 6.11 10.48
C THR A 135 8.65 5.71 11.84
N ALA A 136 9.41 4.62 11.93
CA ALA A 136 10.04 4.18 13.17
C ALA A 136 11.03 5.23 13.70
N VAL A 137 11.85 5.83 12.81
CA VAL A 137 12.82 6.87 13.17
C VAL A 137 12.12 8.15 13.61
N ILE A 138 11.05 8.55 12.90
CA ILE A 138 10.26 9.74 13.22
C ILE A 138 9.60 9.57 14.58
N SER A 139 8.92 8.44 14.83
CA SER A 139 8.22 8.15 16.10
C SER A 139 9.17 8.19 17.29
N PHE A 140 10.34 7.57 17.17
CA PHE A 140 11.35 7.57 18.22
C PHE A 140 11.84 8.98 18.54
N ASN A 141 12.23 9.76 17.52
CA ASN A 141 12.74 11.13 17.74
C ASN A 141 11.64 12.10 18.16
N TYR A 142 10.40 11.87 17.74
CA TYR A 142 9.24 12.64 18.21
C TYR A 142 8.99 12.42 19.70
N GLY A 143 9.01 11.15 20.16
CA GLY A 143 8.93 10.82 21.58
C GLY A 143 10.10 11.34 22.41
N ALA A 144 11.31 11.41 21.84
CA ALA A 144 12.50 11.99 22.43
C ALA A 144 12.55 13.53 22.35
N ARG A 145 11.53 14.19 21.80
CA ARG A 145 11.42 15.64 21.59
C ARG A 145 12.57 16.23 20.75
N ASN A 146 13.19 15.45 19.90
CA ASN A 146 14.28 15.90 19.03
C ASN A 146 13.75 16.47 17.71
N VAL A 147 13.24 17.70 17.75
CA VAL A 147 12.59 18.37 16.62
C VAL A 147 13.50 18.45 15.38
N ALA A 148 14.79 18.73 15.57
CA ALA A 148 15.73 18.84 14.46
C ALA A 148 15.86 17.52 13.68
N ARG A 149 15.95 16.39 14.38
CA ARG A 149 15.99 15.06 13.76
C ARG A 149 14.67 14.68 13.12
N VAL A 150 13.53 15.03 13.73
CA VAL A 150 12.21 14.80 13.13
C VAL A 150 12.09 15.54 11.81
N LYS A 151 12.35 16.86 11.78
CA LYS A 151 12.32 17.69 10.56
C LYS A 151 13.23 17.12 9.46
N LYS A 152 14.46 16.74 9.82
CA LYS A 152 15.43 16.16 8.88
C LYS A 152 14.96 14.83 8.30
N THR A 153 14.46 13.92 9.16
CA THR A 153 13.96 12.60 8.70
C THR A 153 12.72 12.73 7.82
N VAL A 154 11.80 13.62 8.18
CA VAL A 154 10.62 13.92 7.36
C VAL A 154 11.04 14.46 5.99
N GLY A 155 11.94 15.43 5.93
CA GLY A 155 12.45 15.96 4.66
C GLY A 155 13.12 14.90 3.79
N LEU A 156 13.97 14.05 4.38
CA LEU A 156 14.61 12.93 3.66
C LEU A 156 13.59 11.92 3.15
N MET A 157 12.57 11.58 3.96
CA MET A 157 11.49 10.67 3.54
C MET A 157 10.71 11.25 2.35
N PHE A 158 10.27 12.51 2.41
CA PHE A 158 9.59 13.17 1.31
C PHE A 158 10.42 13.15 0.02
N SER A 159 11.71 13.50 0.12
CA SER A 159 12.62 13.48 -1.03
C SER A 159 12.80 12.08 -1.60
N ALA A 160 13.07 11.08 -0.75
CA ALA A 160 13.29 9.70 -1.19
C ALA A 160 12.07 9.11 -1.87
N LEU A 161 10.86 9.28 -1.29
CA LEU A 161 9.62 8.79 -1.86
C LEU A 161 9.28 9.48 -3.18
N SER A 162 9.45 10.82 -3.25
CA SER A 162 9.18 11.57 -4.47
C SER A 162 10.13 11.18 -5.61
N VAL A 163 11.42 11.06 -5.33
CA VAL A 163 12.41 10.65 -6.34
C VAL A 163 12.13 9.24 -6.83
N PHE A 164 11.88 8.29 -5.90
CA PHE A 164 11.64 6.90 -6.26
C PHE A 164 10.40 6.75 -7.16
N ILE A 165 9.28 7.37 -6.78
CA ILE A 165 8.04 7.30 -7.58
C ILE A 165 8.21 8.01 -8.91
N LEU A 166 8.84 9.18 -8.92
CA LEU A 166 9.08 9.92 -10.16
C LEU A 166 9.91 9.09 -11.14
N CYS A 167 10.97 8.43 -10.68
CA CYS A 167 11.76 7.52 -11.51
C CYS A 167 10.91 6.36 -12.06
N GLY A 168 10.05 5.77 -11.23
CA GLY A 168 9.13 4.71 -11.65
C GLY A 168 8.11 5.19 -12.69
N CYS A 169 7.52 6.38 -12.49
CA CYS A 169 6.61 6.99 -13.46
C CYS A 169 7.29 7.29 -14.78
N VAL A 170 8.48 7.88 -14.75
CA VAL A 170 9.26 8.17 -15.97
C VAL A 170 9.58 6.88 -16.72
N LEU A 171 9.96 5.80 -16.01
CA LEU A 171 10.20 4.50 -16.63
C LEU A 171 8.95 3.93 -17.29
N ALA A 172 7.79 4.00 -16.61
CA ALA A 172 6.52 3.52 -17.13
C ALA A 172 6.02 4.34 -18.34
N GLU A 173 6.29 5.65 -18.37
CA GLU A 173 5.94 6.52 -19.51
C GLU A 173 6.86 6.32 -20.72
N LEU A 174 8.16 6.10 -20.48
CA LEU A 174 9.13 5.92 -21.58
C LEU A 174 9.06 4.53 -22.20
N LEU A 175 8.77 3.50 -21.39
CA LEU A 175 8.76 2.09 -21.80
C LEU A 175 7.45 1.39 -21.42
N PRO A 176 6.27 1.90 -21.80
CA PRO A 176 4.99 1.34 -21.36
C PRO A 176 4.78 -0.09 -21.86
N GLU A 177 5.13 -0.38 -23.11
CA GLU A 177 5.01 -1.72 -23.69
C GLU A 177 5.87 -2.76 -22.94
N MET A 178 7.11 -2.40 -22.58
CA MET A 178 8.00 -3.27 -21.82
C MET A 178 7.44 -3.55 -20.42
N VAL A 179 6.89 -2.53 -19.76
CA VAL A 179 6.32 -2.67 -18.40
C VAL A 179 5.07 -3.55 -18.42
N ILE A 180 4.20 -3.38 -19.44
CA ILE A 180 2.97 -4.16 -19.58
C ILE A 180 3.28 -5.61 -20.00
N SER A 181 4.24 -5.82 -20.92
CA SER A 181 4.59 -7.15 -21.44
C SER A 181 5.12 -8.10 -20.37
N ILE A 182 5.62 -7.60 -19.24
CA ILE A 182 6.00 -8.41 -18.07
C ILE A 182 4.78 -9.18 -17.52
N PHE A 183 3.57 -8.63 -17.65
CA PHE A 183 2.35 -9.20 -17.09
C PHE A 183 1.49 -9.90 -18.13
N ASN A 184 1.41 -9.36 -19.34
CA ASN A 184 0.65 -9.93 -20.44
C ASN A 184 1.26 -9.52 -21.77
N SER A 185 1.44 -10.50 -22.67
CA SER A 185 2.02 -10.31 -24.00
C SER A 185 0.98 -10.41 -25.12
N GLU A 186 -0.31 -10.43 -24.80
CA GLU A 186 -1.40 -10.46 -25.80
C GLU A 186 -1.50 -9.11 -26.48
N GLU A 187 -1.38 -9.09 -27.81
CA GLU A 187 -1.27 -7.86 -28.63
C GLU A 187 -2.51 -6.95 -28.48
N ALA A 188 -3.71 -7.52 -28.44
CA ALA A 188 -4.95 -6.77 -28.29
C ALA A 188 -5.05 -6.07 -26.91
N LEU A 189 -4.50 -6.67 -25.87
CA LEU A 189 -4.45 -6.08 -24.53
C LEU A 189 -3.38 -5.02 -24.44
N LEU A 190 -2.22 -5.24 -25.10
CA LEU A 190 -1.07 -4.34 -25.08
C LEU A 190 -1.44 -2.95 -25.64
N GLU A 191 -2.06 -2.89 -26.81
CA GLU A 191 -2.48 -1.63 -27.43
C GLU A 191 -3.42 -0.83 -26.50
N THR A 192 -4.39 -1.52 -25.89
CA THR A 192 -5.34 -0.89 -24.98
C THR A 192 -4.68 -0.48 -23.67
N ALA A 193 -3.77 -1.29 -23.13
CA ALA A 193 -3.12 -1.04 -21.85
C ALA A 193 -2.11 0.11 -21.90
N VAL A 194 -1.45 0.36 -23.04
CA VAL A 194 -0.45 1.44 -23.19
C VAL A 194 -1.07 2.82 -22.95
N TRP A 195 -2.17 3.13 -23.64
CA TRP A 195 -2.83 4.42 -23.42
C TRP A 195 -3.47 4.52 -22.03
N ALA A 196 -4.06 3.41 -21.56
CA ALA A 196 -4.69 3.36 -20.24
C ALA A 196 -3.66 3.55 -19.12
N LEU A 197 -2.45 2.98 -19.24
CA LEU A 197 -1.35 3.14 -18.30
C LEU A 197 -0.95 4.62 -18.16
N ARG A 198 -0.76 5.30 -19.26
CA ARG A 198 -0.40 6.73 -19.28
C ARG A 198 -1.43 7.59 -18.56
N VAL A 199 -2.71 7.35 -18.85
CA VAL A 199 -3.80 8.07 -18.17
C VAL A 199 -3.83 7.72 -16.68
N TYR A 200 -3.79 6.45 -16.34
CA TYR A 200 -3.91 5.95 -14.96
C TYR A 200 -2.77 6.39 -14.04
N LEU A 201 -1.54 6.48 -14.57
CA LEU A 201 -0.37 6.90 -13.82
C LEU A 201 -0.06 8.41 -13.92
N ALA A 202 -0.87 9.21 -14.63
CA ALA A 202 -0.60 10.62 -14.89
C ALA A 202 -0.30 11.45 -13.64
N SER A 203 -0.95 11.17 -12.50
CA SER A 203 -0.71 11.84 -11.22
C SER A 203 -0.07 10.92 -10.15
N PHE A 204 0.32 9.70 -10.52
CA PHE A 204 0.86 8.74 -9.56
C PHE A 204 2.16 9.23 -8.88
N TRP A 205 2.93 10.10 -9.54
CA TRP A 205 4.09 10.75 -8.93
C TRP A 205 3.75 11.56 -7.67
N LEU A 206 2.50 12.02 -7.52
CA LEU A 206 2.01 12.72 -6.33
C LEU A 206 1.76 11.76 -5.15
N PHE A 207 1.60 10.47 -5.41
CA PHE A 207 1.33 9.47 -4.38
C PHE A 207 2.40 9.44 -3.28
N GLY A 208 3.67 9.69 -3.65
CA GLY A 208 4.77 9.77 -2.68
C GLY A 208 4.58 10.86 -1.64
N LEU A 209 4.08 12.02 -2.05
CA LEU A 209 3.80 13.13 -1.14
C LEU A 209 2.66 12.79 -0.18
N GLN A 210 1.59 12.20 -0.69
CA GLN A 210 0.45 11.78 0.13
C GLN A 210 0.86 10.70 1.13
N MET A 211 1.60 9.69 0.68
CA MET A 211 2.09 8.60 1.53
C MET A 211 3.00 9.12 2.63
N ALA A 212 3.94 10.03 2.30
CA ALA A 212 4.80 10.66 3.28
C ALA A 212 4.01 11.42 4.35
N ALA A 213 3.02 12.22 3.95
CA ALA A 213 2.17 12.96 4.89
C ALA A 213 1.39 12.03 5.83
N GLN A 214 0.78 10.96 5.28
CA GLN A 214 0.05 9.96 6.07
C GLN A 214 0.94 9.24 7.08
N GLN A 215 2.15 8.87 6.68
CA GLN A 215 3.12 8.19 7.57
C GLN A 215 3.60 9.11 8.68
N VAL A 216 3.80 10.41 8.42
CA VAL A 216 4.11 11.37 9.50
C VAL A 216 2.94 11.47 10.49
N PHE A 217 1.69 11.49 10.03
CA PHE A 217 0.54 11.48 10.93
C PHE A 217 0.51 10.22 11.80
N MET A 218 0.81 9.05 11.23
CA MET A 218 0.91 7.80 11.99
C MET A 218 2.05 7.86 13.00
N ALA A 219 3.24 8.31 12.59
CA ALA A 219 4.43 8.42 13.41
C ALA A 219 4.27 9.37 14.61
N THR A 220 3.45 10.41 14.45
CA THR A 220 3.19 11.42 15.50
C THR A 220 1.91 11.15 16.30
N GLY A 221 1.31 9.95 16.16
CA GLY A 221 0.12 9.53 16.89
C GLY A 221 -1.20 10.13 16.40
N LYS A 222 -1.21 10.73 15.20
CA LYS A 222 -2.39 11.37 14.59
C LYS A 222 -3.13 10.44 13.63
N ALA A 223 -3.46 9.25 14.09
CA ALA A 223 -4.13 8.22 13.28
C ALA A 223 -5.44 8.70 12.62
N ARG A 224 -6.18 9.60 13.27
CA ARG A 224 -7.44 10.16 12.71
C ARG A 224 -7.19 10.97 11.44
N GLN A 225 -6.13 11.78 11.39
CA GLN A 225 -5.75 12.56 10.21
C GLN A 225 -5.29 11.65 9.06
N SER A 226 -4.49 10.61 9.37
CA SER A 226 -4.08 9.62 8.40
C SER A 226 -5.27 8.87 7.80
N LEU A 227 -6.20 8.41 8.65
CA LEU A 227 -7.42 7.73 8.22
C LEU A 227 -8.30 8.65 7.38
N PHE A 228 -8.45 9.92 7.79
CA PHE A 228 -9.20 10.92 7.01
C PHE A 228 -8.63 11.08 5.60
N CYS A 229 -7.30 11.23 5.46
CA CYS A 229 -6.66 11.35 4.13
C CYS A 229 -6.88 10.10 3.27
N ALA A 230 -6.83 8.90 3.86
CA ALA A 230 -7.07 7.64 3.16
C ALA A 230 -8.53 7.52 2.69
N CYS A 231 -9.50 7.79 3.57
CA CYS A 231 -10.92 7.75 3.26
C CYS A 231 -11.32 8.84 2.27
N LEU A 232 -10.77 10.05 2.41
CA LEU A 232 -11.00 11.16 1.48
C LEU A 232 -10.67 10.75 0.05
N ARG A 233 -9.47 10.19 -0.17
CA ARG A 233 -9.02 9.78 -1.49
C ARG A 233 -9.92 8.70 -2.09
N LYS A 234 -10.17 7.62 -1.35
CA LYS A 234 -10.81 6.41 -1.86
C LYS A 234 -12.34 6.48 -1.85
N LEU A 235 -12.94 6.86 -0.71
CA LEU A 235 -14.39 6.86 -0.53
C LEU A 235 -15.05 8.15 -1.03
N ILE A 236 -14.46 9.31 -0.72
CA ILE A 236 -15.10 10.58 -0.97
C ILE A 236 -14.82 11.09 -2.38
N LEU A 237 -13.61 10.85 -2.90
CA LEU A 237 -13.22 11.32 -4.22
C LEU A 237 -13.33 10.22 -5.27
N LEU A 238 -12.60 9.12 -5.12
CA LEU A 238 -12.42 8.14 -6.20
C LEU A 238 -13.72 7.41 -6.54
N ILE A 239 -14.44 6.85 -5.57
CA ILE A 239 -15.69 6.11 -5.85
C ILE A 239 -16.74 6.99 -6.52
N PRO A 240 -17.06 8.22 -6.06
CA PRO A 240 -17.96 9.10 -6.79
C PRO A 240 -17.45 9.47 -8.18
N LEU A 241 -16.15 9.74 -8.35
CA LEU A 241 -15.58 10.10 -9.66
C LEU A 241 -15.69 8.94 -10.66
N ILE A 242 -15.47 7.68 -10.25
CA ILE A 242 -15.65 6.50 -11.11
C ILE A 242 -17.07 6.45 -11.72
N HIS A 243 -18.09 6.88 -10.98
CA HIS A 243 -19.48 6.84 -11.43
C HIS A 243 -19.91 8.15 -12.13
N LEU A 244 -19.41 9.29 -11.70
CA LEU A 244 -19.83 10.60 -12.22
C LEU A 244 -19.09 10.97 -13.51
N MET A 245 -17.78 10.73 -13.61
CA MET A 245 -17.01 11.13 -14.79
C MET A 245 -17.52 10.51 -16.10
N PRO A 246 -17.93 9.23 -16.16
CA PRO A 246 -18.51 8.66 -17.38
C PRO A 246 -19.79 9.34 -17.85
N LEU A 247 -20.46 10.16 -17.04
CA LEU A 247 -21.65 10.93 -17.44
C LEU A 247 -21.28 12.18 -18.26
N PHE A 248 -20.06 12.70 -18.10
CA PHE A 248 -19.59 13.94 -18.72
C PHE A 248 -18.70 13.72 -19.94
N PHE A 249 -18.17 12.52 -20.14
CA PHE A 249 -17.25 12.19 -21.22
C PHE A 249 -17.92 11.27 -22.27
N GLU A 250 -17.66 11.51 -23.54
CA GLU A 250 -18.12 10.62 -24.62
C GLU A 250 -17.47 9.24 -24.50
N ASN A 251 -16.16 9.18 -24.28
CA ASN A 251 -15.45 7.93 -24.00
C ASN A 251 -15.55 7.60 -22.50
N LYS A 252 -16.52 6.77 -22.16
CA LYS A 252 -16.84 6.40 -20.78
C LYS A 252 -15.71 5.61 -20.10
N VAL A 253 -15.03 4.75 -20.85
CA VAL A 253 -13.90 3.96 -20.35
C VAL A 253 -12.72 4.85 -20.02
N PHE A 254 -12.39 5.78 -20.89
CA PHE A 254 -11.35 6.78 -20.61
C PHE A 254 -11.65 7.56 -19.33
N ALA A 255 -12.92 7.95 -19.13
CA ALA A 255 -13.33 8.66 -17.94
C ALA A 255 -13.11 7.86 -16.64
N VAL A 256 -13.32 6.54 -16.66
CA VAL A 256 -13.05 5.68 -15.50
C VAL A 256 -11.57 5.65 -15.17
N PHE A 257 -10.68 5.50 -16.15
CA PHE A 257 -9.23 5.55 -15.91
C PHE A 257 -8.76 6.94 -15.46
N LEU A 258 -9.39 8.01 -15.95
CA LEU A 258 -9.09 9.39 -15.58
C LEU A 258 -9.56 9.73 -14.13
N ALA A 259 -10.51 8.97 -13.57
CA ALA A 259 -10.99 9.18 -12.20
C ALA A 259 -9.87 9.03 -11.15
N GLU A 260 -8.94 8.08 -11.35
CA GLU A 260 -7.82 7.85 -10.43
C GLU A 260 -6.88 9.06 -10.34
N PRO A 261 -6.30 9.60 -11.46
CA PRO A 261 -5.44 10.77 -11.37
C PRO A 261 -6.14 12.03 -10.86
N VAL A 262 -7.41 12.23 -11.15
CA VAL A 262 -8.17 13.36 -10.61
C VAL A 262 -8.35 13.22 -9.10
N ALA A 263 -8.71 12.02 -8.61
CA ALA A 263 -8.81 11.76 -7.18
C ALA A 263 -7.46 11.94 -6.46
N ASP A 264 -6.37 11.45 -7.05
CA ASP A 264 -5.02 11.59 -6.51
C ASP A 264 -4.63 13.06 -6.39
N LEU A 265 -4.83 13.87 -7.44
CA LEU A 265 -4.51 15.29 -7.43
C LEU A 265 -5.28 16.04 -6.33
N LEU A 266 -6.60 15.87 -6.28
CA LEU A 266 -7.44 16.53 -5.28
C LEU A 266 -7.08 16.10 -3.86
N SER A 267 -6.85 14.80 -3.64
CA SER A 267 -6.52 14.28 -2.31
C SER A 267 -5.16 14.77 -1.83
N VAL A 268 -4.16 14.86 -2.72
CA VAL A 268 -2.83 15.35 -2.36
C VAL A 268 -2.88 16.82 -1.96
N ILE A 269 -3.62 17.66 -2.66
CA ILE A 269 -3.77 19.09 -2.30
C ILE A 269 -4.34 19.21 -0.89
N ILE A 270 -5.41 18.48 -0.58
CA ILE A 270 -6.06 18.52 0.74
C ILE A 270 -5.13 17.92 1.82
N CYS A 271 -4.53 16.77 1.57
CA CYS A 271 -3.61 16.12 2.49
C CYS A 271 -2.38 16.98 2.80
N MET A 272 -1.77 17.60 1.79
CA MET A 272 -0.58 18.46 1.98
C MET A 272 -0.93 19.75 2.72
N THR A 273 -2.10 20.31 2.46
CA THR A 273 -2.59 21.46 3.21
C THR A 273 -2.78 21.10 4.69
N LEU A 274 -3.47 19.99 4.98
CA LEU A 274 -3.66 19.48 6.34
C LEU A 274 -2.31 19.17 7.01
N PHE A 275 -1.38 18.55 6.28
CA PHE A 275 -0.04 18.24 6.76
C PHE A 275 0.72 19.51 7.15
N ARG A 276 0.75 20.51 6.28
CA ARG A 276 1.44 21.78 6.54
C ARG A 276 0.95 22.43 7.84
N PHE A 277 -0.36 22.57 8.01
CA PHE A 277 -0.92 23.19 9.22
C PHE A 277 -0.66 22.36 10.49
N THR A 278 -0.83 21.04 10.38
CA THR A 278 -0.70 20.15 11.55
C THR A 278 0.74 19.95 11.96
N PHE A 279 1.64 19.68 11.02
CA PHE A 279 3.04 19.38 11.30
C PHE A 279 3.78 20.58 11.89
N TRP A 280 3.64 21.77 11.28
CA TRP A 280 4.34 22.95 11.78
C TRP A 280 3.87 23.38 13.16
N ARG A 281 2.55 23.29 13.42
CA ARG A 281 1.99 23.56 14.76
C ARG A 281 2.56 22.61 15.81
N ASP A 282 2.67 21.33 15.48
CA ASP A 282 3.24 20.34 16.41
C ASP A 282 4.73 20.57 16.67
N MET A 283 5.48 20.90 15.62
CA MET A 283 6.90 21.19 15.80
C MET A 283 7.11 22.42 16.66
N ALA A 284 6.31 23.46 16.50
CA ALA A 284 6.34 24.66 17.35
C ALA A 284 5.98 24.34 18.81
N HIS A 285 4.99 23.49 19.05
CA HIS A 285 4.66 23.04 20.41
C HIS A 285 5.76 22.23 21.06
N LEU A 286 6.44 21.37 20.32
CA LEU A 286 7.56 20.56 20.82
C LEU A 286 8.82 21.41 21.11
N GLU A 287 9.04 22.49 20.35
CA GLU A 287 10.14 23.45 20.58
C GLU A 287 9.90 24.32 21.82
N ALA A 288 8.63 24.53 22.20
CA ALA A 288 8.26 25.37 23.34
C ALA A 288 8.22 24.60 24.68
N GLN A 289 8.31 23.27 24.67
CA GLN A 289 8.37 22.37 25.84
C GLN A 289 9.79 21.95 26.20
#